data_c7421899b5a9609faec87dae0cbe8e1c
#
_entry.id   c7421899b5a9609faec87dae0cbe8e1c
#
_cell.length_a   1.000
_cell.length_b   1.000
_cell.length_c   1.000
_cell.angle_alpha   90.00
_cell.angle_beta   90.00
_cell.angle_gamma   90.00
#
_symmetry.space_group_name_H-M   'P 1'
#
loop_
_entity.id
_entity.type
_entity.pdbx_description
1 polymer ?
#
loop_
_entity_poly.entity_id
_entity_poly.type
_entity_poly.pdbx_seq_one_letter_code
_entity_poly.pdbx_strand_id
1 'polypeptide(L)'
;MAAQYEMLKELLNSGTTLNFEQEFFFKFYQAFILKDRWTQYIKGVSTTLLVTAIALALGIVLGSVVALVRVAHDQQRPGHKNPVLGFFNIICEIYTTIIRGTPMMVQLLIMSMVIFANSRNFTMVGALALGINSGAYVSEIIRGGLMAVDPGQMEAGRSLGLNYMTTMVVIIIPQAIRAVLPALGNEFIVLLKDTSLITVIGGKELLYAAQGIMNRTYEAMFPLLGVALIYLVLVMLFTRLLAKFERRLAQSDR
;
A
#
# COMPACT_ATOMS: atom_id res chain seq x y z
N MET A 1 33.59 19.18 2.38
CA MET A 1 32.83 18.32 1.44
C MET A 1 32.68 18.98 0.05
N ALA A 2 32.11 20.18 -0.11
CA ALA A 2 31.95 20.80 -1.43
C ALA A 2 33.30 21.04 -2.16
N ALA A 3 34.29 21.61 -1.47
CA ALA A 3 35.64 21.82 -2.03
C ALA A 3 36.33 20.51 -2.45
N GLN A 4 36.17 19.47 -1.65
CA GLN A 4 36.71 18.14 -1.96
C GLN A 4 36.02 17.54 -3.20
N TYR A 5 34.72 17.71 -3.34
CA TYR A 5 33.97 17.28 -4.54
C TYR A 5 34.47 17.99 -5.81
N GLU A 6 34.62 19.32 -5.78
CA GLU A 6 35.13 20.06 -6.95
C GLU A 6 36.55 19.64 -7.31
N MET A 7 37.44 19.43 -6.34
CA MET A 7 38.79 18.91 -6.59
C MET A 7 38.75 17.53 -7.26
N LEU A 8 37.93 16.60 -6.78
CA LEU A 8 37.81 15.27 -7.37
C LEU A 8 37.22 15.32 -8.78
N LYS A 9 36.30 16.25 -9.04
CA LYS A 9 35.71 16.48 -10.35
C LYS A 9 36.77 17.03 -11.35
N GLU A 10 37.65 17.91 -10.91
CA GLU A 10 38.76 18.39 -11.72
C GLU A 10 39.76 17.27 -12.05
N LEU A 11 40.08 16.40 -11.08
CA LEU A 11 40.92 15.23 -11.32
C LEU A 11 40.29 14.26 -12.34
N LEU A 12 38.99 14.03 -12.28
CA LEU A 12 38.29 13.20 -13.27
C LEU A 12 38.36 13.86 -14.68
N ASN A 13 38.16 15.16 -14.76
CA ASN A 13 38.22 15.90 -16.03
C ASN A 13 39.61 15.91 -16.63
N SER A 14 40.66 15.82 -15.82
CA SER A 14 42.05 15.68 -16.27
C SER A 14 42.45 14.25 -16.71
N GLY A 15 41.47 13.30 -16.65
CA GLY A 15 41.70 11.91 -17.04
C GLY A 15 42.37 11.05 -15.95
N THR A 16 42.49 11.58 -14.72
CA THR A 16 43.04 10.84 -13.58
C THR A 16 42.02 9.86 -13.01
N THR A 17 42.39 8.60 -12.82
CA THR A 17 41.53 7.60 -12.17
C THR A 17 41.47 7.86 -10.66
N LEU A 18 40.28 7.89 -10.09
CA LEU A 18 40.08 8.01 -8.66
C LEU A 18 40.33 6.65 -7.97
N ASN A 19 40.87 6.69 -6.76
CA ASN A 19 40.90 5.50 -5.92
C ASN A 19 39.50 5.20 -5.36
N PHE A 20 39.30 4.00 -4.77
CA PHE A 20 38.00 3.55 -4.28
C PHE A 20 37.33 4.52 -3.30
N GLU A 21 38.08 5.07 -2.35
CA GLU A 21 37.56 6.01 -1.35
C GLU A 21 37.11 7.33 -1.98
N GLN A 22 37.89 7.84 -2.93
CA GLN A 22 37.61 9.07 -3.68
C GLN A 22 36.36 8.89 -4.55
N GLU A 23 36.26 7.77 -5.24
CA GLU A 23 35.12 7.44 -6.10
C GLU A 23 33.84 7.26 -5.25
N PHE A 24 33.94 6.54 -4.12
CA PHE A 24 32.83 6.38 -3.18
C PHE A 24 32.33 7.73 -2.68
N PHE A 25 33.23 8.59 -2.18
CA PHE A 25 32.88 9.92 -1.71
C PHE A 25 32.25 10.78 -2.81
N PHE A 26 32.83 10.77 -3.99
CA PHE A 26 32.35 11.55 -5.14
C PHE A 26 30.92 11.15 -5.51
N LYS A 27 30.66 9.87 -5.68
CA LYS A 27 29.34 9.35 -6.05
C LYS A 27 28.31 9.55 -4.95
N PHE A 28 28.71 9.32 -3.70
CA PHE A 28 27.84 9.57 -2.54
C PHE A 28 27.43 11.06 -2.45
N TYR A 29 28.40 11.95 -2.52
CA TYR A 29 28.15 13.39 -2.50
C TYR A 29 27.23 13.81 -3.66
N GLN A 30 27.48 13.26 -4.85
CA GLN A 30 26.68 13.52 -6.04
C GLN A 30 25.25 13.01 -5.90
N ALA A 31 25.03 11.84 -5.29
CA ALA A 31 23.71 11.24 -5.14
C ALA A 31 22.84 11.95 -4.09
N PHE A 32 23.42 12.42 -2.99
CA PHE A 32 22.64 12.87 -1.85
C PHE A 32 22.79 14.37 -1.52
N ILE A 33 23.99 14.92 -1.67
CA ILE A 33 24.31 16.26 -1.14
C ILE A 33 24.27 17.33 -2.22
N LEU A 34 24.80 17.04 -3.40
CA LEU A 34 24.92 18.00 -4.49
C LEU A 34 23.57 18.63 -4.84
N LYS A 35 23.49 19.97 -4.81
CA LYS A 35 22.25 20.75 -5.10
C LYS A 35 21.06 20.30 -4.23
N ASP A 36 21.31 19.97 -2.99
CA ASP A 36 20.31 19.56 -2.00
C ASP A 36 19.43 18.38 -2.46
N ARG A 37 20.02 17.42 -3.18
CA ARG A 37 19.27 16.25 -3.70
C ARG A 37 18.55 15.45 -2.64
N TRP A 38 19.03 15.46 -1.39
CA TRP A 38 18.34 14.84 -0.25
C TRP A 38 16.90 15.34 -0.08
N THR A 39 16.60 16.59 -0.47
CA THR A 39 15.24 17.13 -0.44
C THR A 39 14.28 16.44 -1.39
N GLN A 40 14.79 15.90 -2.52
CA GLN A 40 14.00 15.14 -3.48
C GLN A 40 13.55 13.81 -2.88
N TYR A 41 14.42 13.15 -2.10
CA TYR A 41 14.06 11.92 -1.36
C TYR A 41 12.99 12.21 -0.31
N ILE A 42 13.11 13.30 0.47
CA ILE A 42 12.08 13.69 1.47
C ILE A 42 10.73 13.94 0.80
N LYS A 43 10.71 14.68 -0.32
CA LYS A 43 9.49 14.90 -1.10
C LYS A 43 8.92 13.57 -1.63
N GLY A 44 9.80 12.69 -2.09
CA GLY A 44 9.43 11.34 -2.52
C GLY A 44 8.76 10.55 -1.40
N VAL A 45 9.36 10.51 -0.20
CA VAL A 45 8.79 9.88 1.01
C VAL A 45 7.40 10.44 1.33
N SER A 46 7.26 11.78 1.34
CA SER A 46 5.96 12.41 1.62
C SER A 46 4.90 11.99 0.60
N THR A 47 5.23 11.91 -0.68
CA THR A 47 4.31 11.44 -1.72
C THR A 47 4.00 9.96 -1.57
N THR A 48 5.00 9.11 -1.30
CA THR A 48 4.82 7.68 -1.00
C THR A 48 3.81 7.48 0.13
N LEU A 49 3.98 8.17 1.27
CA LEU A 49 3.06 8.07 2.41
C LEU A 49 1.65 8.56 2.06
N LEU A 50 1.53 9.67 1.34
CA LEU A 50 0.24 10.21 0.91
C LEU A 50 -0.49 9.24 -0.02
N VAL A 51 0.19 8.69 -1.03
CA VAL A 51 -0.38 7.71 -1.97
C VAL A 51 -0.82 6.46 -1.23
N THR A 52 0.01 5.95 -0.30
CA THR A 52 -0.32 4.79 0.54
C THR A 52 -1.60 5.04 1.35
N ALA A 53 -1.71 6.22 2.00
CA ALA A 53 -2.88 6.56 2.79
C ALA A 53 -4.15 6.68 1.94
N ILE A 54 -4.08 7.32 0.77
CA ILE A 54 -5.22 7.44 -0.17
C ILE A 54 -5.62 6.06 -0.68
N ALA A 55 -4.66 5.23 -1.11
CA ALA A 55 -4.92 3.90 -1.62
C ALA A 55 -5.56 3.00 -0.56
N LEU A 56 -5.05 3.01 0.68
CA LEU A 56 -5.65 2.25 1.77
C LEU A 56 -7.06 2.73 2.11
N ALA A 57 -7.28 4.05 2.20
CA ALA A 57 -8.59 4.60 2.50
C ALA A 57 -9.63 4.19 1.44
N LEU A 58 -9.27 4.30 0.15
CA LEU A 58 -10.10 3.82 -0.95
C LEU A 58 -10.31 2.31 -0.88
N GLY A 59 -9.25 1.55 -0.59
CA GLY A 59 -9.28 0.10 -0.41
C GLY A 59 -10.22 -0.32 0.72
N ILE A 60 -10.21 0.37 1.86
CA ILE A 60 -11.13 0.10 2.98
C ILE A 60 -12.58 0.37 2.57
N VAL A 61 -12.86 1.48 1.89
CA VAL A 61 -14.23 1.80 1.45
C VAL A 61 -14.75 0.77 0.46
N LEU A 62 -14.00 0.49 -0.61
CA LEU A 62 -14.39 -0.48 -1.64
C LEU A 62 -14.47 -1.91 -1.06
N GLY A 63 -13.46 -2.30 -0.30
CA GLY A 63 -13.39 -3.62 0.31
C GLY A 63 -14.52 -3.86 1.30
N SER A 64 -14.91 -2.85 2.08
CA SER A 64 -16.07 -2.94 3.00
C SER A 64 -17.38 -3.16 2.25
N VAL A 65 -17.61 -2.42 1.17
CA VAL A 65 -18.81 -2.59 0.33
C VAL A 65 -18.86 -4.00 -0.27
N VAL A 66 -17.75 -4.46 -0.86
CA VAL A 66 -17.64 -5.80 -1.44
C VAL A 66 -17.84 -6.89 -0.39
N ALA A 67 -17.20 -6.76 0.78
CA ALA A 67 -17.34 -7.73 1.87
C ALA A 67 -18.79 -7.79 2.38
N LEU A 68 -19.45 -6.65 2.57
CA LEU A 68 -20.84 -6.60 3.05
C LEU A 68 -21.79 -7.30 2.07
N VAL A 69 -21.65 -7.05 0.75
CA VAL A 69 -22.46 -7.71 -0.28
C VAL A 69 -22.27 -9.22 -0.23
N ARG A 70 -21.02 -9.69 -0.18
CA ARG A 70 -20.70 -11.11 -0.19
C ARG A 70 -21.18 -11.82 1.08
N VAL A 71 -20.92 -11.24 2.26
CA VAL A 71 -21.39 -11.80 3.54
C VAL A 71 -22.92 -11.83 3.61
N ALA A 72 -23.59 -10.75 3.18
CA ALA A 72 -25.05 -10.73 3.14
C ALA A 72 -25.63 -11.79 2.19
N HIS A 73 -24.96 -12.05 1.06
CA HIS A 73 -25.37 -13.12 0.13
C HIS A 73 -25.17 -14.50 0.73
N ASP A 74 -24.02 -14.77 1.38
CA ASP A 74 -23.67 -16.07 1.94
C ASP A 74 -24.56 -16.46 3.14
N GLN A 75 -25.09 -15.47 3.88
CA GLN A 75 -25.95 -15.65 5.03
C GLN A 75 -27.44 -15.84 4.70
N GLN A 76 -27.83 -15.81 3.41
CA GLN A 76 -29.23 -16.06 3.01
C GLN A 76 -29.64 -17.51 3.29
N ARG A 77 -30.88 -17.68 3.71
CA ARG A 77 -31.45 -19.01 3.94
C ARG A 77 -31.54 -19.80 2.62
N PRO A 78 -31.22 -21.11 2.63
CA PRO A 78 -31.48 -21.97 1.49
C PRO A 78 -32.95 -21.87 1.05
N GLY A 79 -33.21 -21.67 -0.24
CA GLY A 79 -34.56 -21.55 -0.79
C GLY A 79 -35.18 -20.14 -0.78
N HIS A 80 -34.58 -19.15 -0.11
CA HIS A 80 -35.04 -17.75 -0.09
C HIS A 80 -33.92 -16.78 -0.51
N LYS A 81 -33.27 -17.06 -1.63
CA LYS A 81 -32.20 -16.21 -2.16
C LYS A 81 -32.78 -15.01 -2.88
N ASN A 82 -32.34 -13.81 -2.48
CA ASN A 82 -32.69 -12.57 -3.18
C ASN A 82 -31.91 -12.46 -4.50
N PRO A 83 -32.57 -12.44 -5.68
CA PRO A 83 -31.88 -12.42 -6.98
C PRO A 83 -31.08 -11.12 -7.20
N VAL A 84 -31.53 -10.00 -6.64
CA VAL A 84 -30.81 -8.72 -6.75
C VAL A 84 -29.49 -8.79 -6.00
N LEU A 85 -29.49 -9.34 -4.76
CA LEU A 85 -28.26 -9.53 -3.99
C LEU A 85 -27.32 -10.55 -4.66
N GLY A 86 -27.90 -11.59 -5.29
CA GLY A 86 -27.13 -12.56 -6.09
C GLY A 86 -26.42 -11.89 -7.28
N PHE A 87 -27.10 -10.98 -7.99
CA PHE A 87 -26.49 -10.22 -9.08
C PHE A 87 -25.31 -9.36 -8.61
N PHE A 88 -25.48 -8.62 -7.52
CA PHE A 88 -24.36 -7.82 -6.94
C PHE A 88 -23.23 -8.69 -6.43
N ASN A 89 -23.52 -9.88 -5.86
CA ASN A 89 -22.49 -10.81 -5.44
C ASN A 89 -21.64 -11.30 -6.64
N ILE A 90 -22.26 -11.61 -7.78
CA ILE A 90 -21.54 -12.00 -9.00
C ILE A 90 -20.59 -10.88 -9.45
N ILE A 91 -21.02 -9.62 -9.43
CA ILE A 91 -20.15 -8.48 -9.76
C ILE A 91 -18.96 -8.40 -8.80
N CYS A 92 -19.19 -8.56 -7.49
CA CYS A 92 -18.14 -8.57 -6.49
C CYS A 92 -17.16 -9.73 -6.69
N GLU A 93 -17.64 -10.93 -7.04
CA GLU A 93 -16.79 -12.07 -7.33
C GLU A 93 -15.94 -11.86 -8.60
N ILE A 94 -16.52 -11.34 -9.68
CA ILE A 94 -15.80 -10.98 -10.89
C ILE A 94 -14.70 -9.96 -10.58
N TYR A 95 -15.04 -8.89 -9.84
CA TYR A 95 -14.09 -7.87 -9.42
C TYR A 95 -12.92 -8.46 -8.63
N THR A 96 -13.19 -9.22 -7.57
CA THR A 96 -12.14 -9.79 -6.72
C THR A 96 -11.30 -10.81 -7.49
N THR A 97 -11.90 -11.61 -8.36
CA THR A 97 -11.21 -12.61 -9.19
C THR A 97 -10.27 -11.94 -10.20
N ILE A 98 -10.74 -10.93 -10.94
CA ILE A 98 -9.93 -10.23 -11.94
C ILE A 98 -8.78 -9.47 -11.26
N ILE A 99 -9.09 -8.69 -10.24
CA ILE A 99 -8.09 -7.84 -9.58
C ILE A 99 -7.01 -8.65 -8.89
N ARG A 100 -7.37 -9.73 -8.19
CA ARG A 100 -6.39 -10.59 -7.51
C ARG A 100 -5.72 -11.61 -8.44
N GLY A 101 -6.31 -11.88 -9.59
CA GLY A 101 -5.80 -12.81 -10.59
C GLY A 101 -4.88 -12.18 -11.64
N THR A 102 -4.72 -10.85 -11.63
CA THR A 102 -3.88 -10.13 -12.61
C THR A 102 -2.76 -9.34 -11.92
N PRO A 103 -1.57 -9.19 -12.59
CA PRO A 103 -0.46 -8.47 -12.01
C PRO A 103 -0.77 -6.97 -11.82
N MET A 104 -0.41 -6.41 -10.65
CA MET A 104 -0.63 -4.99 -10.33
C MET A 104 0.00 -4.05 -11.37
N MET A 105 1.18 -4.39 -11.90
CA MET A 105 1.84 -3.61 -12.95
C MET A 105 0.97 -3.46 -14.20
N VAL A 106 0.30 -4.54 -14.62
CA VAL A 106 -0.59 -4.54 -15.81
C VAL A 106 -1.81 -3.66 -15.52
N GLN A 107 -2.38 -3.73 -14.33
CA GLN A 107 -3.50 -2.89 -13.91
C GLN A 107 -3.12 -1.40 -13.96
N LEU A 108 -1.93 -1.03 -13.46
CA LEU A 108 -1.39 0.33 -13.53
C LEU A 108 -1.28 0.83 -14.97
N LEU A 109 -0.75 0.01 -15.88
CA LEU A 109 -0.61 0.37 -17.30
C LEU A 109 -1.98 0.55 -17.95
N ILE A 110 -2.94 -0.33 -17.70
CA ILE A 110 -4.32 -0.19 -18.20
C ILE A 110 -4.95 1.10 -17.67
N MET A 111 -4.83 1.37 -16.37
CA MET A 111 -5.38 2.57 -15.75
C MET A 111 -4.79 3.84 -16.36
N SER A 112 -3.47 3.88 -16.58
CA SER A 112 -2.80 5.09 -17.05
C SER A 112 -2.89 5.29 -18.56
N MET A 113 -2.79 4.22 -19.36
CA MET A 113 -2.70 4.32 -20.81
C MET A 113 -4.04 4.16 -21.54
N VAL A 114 -5.03 3.53 -20.88
CA VAL A 114 -6.34 3.25 -21.50
C VAL A 114 -7.43 4.08 -20.83
N ILE A 115 -7.61 3.91 -19.50
CA ILE A 115 -8.75 4.52 -18.79
C ILE A 115 -8.52 6.02 -18.55
N PHE A 116 -7.33 6.38 -18.09
CA PHE A 116 -6.94 7.77 -17.78
C PHE A 116 -5.85 8.29 -18.73
N ALA A 117 -5.87 7.90 -20.02
CA ALA A 117 -4.88 8.28 -21.03
C ALA A 117 -4.67 9.80 -21.16
N ASN A 118 -5.71 10.59 -20.89
CA ASN A 118 -5.64 12.06 -20.94
C ASN A 118 -5.24 12.70 -19.61
N SER A 119 -5.02 11.92 -18.55
CA SER A 119 -4.62 12.47 -17.26
C SER A 119 -3.16 12.92 -17.28
N ARG A 120 -2.88 14.06 -16.65
CA ARG A 120 -1.52 14.55 -16.41
C ARG A 120 -1.02 14.28 -14.99
N ASN A 121 -1.89 13.74 -14.13
CA ASN A 121 -1.54 13.42 -12.74
C ASN A 121 -1.40 11.91 -12.54
N PHE A 122 -0.28 11.35 -13.02
CA PHE A 122 0.01 9.92 -12.92
C PHE A 122 0.14 9.42 -11.47
N THR A 123 0.52 10.30 -10.54
CA THR A 123 0.55 9.96 -9.10
C THR A 123 -0.84 9.65 -8.57
N MET A 124 -1.85 10.45 -8.94
CA MET A 124 -3.25 10.19 -8.55
C MET A 124 -3.82 8.97 -9.27
N VAL A 125 -3.52 8.79 -10.56
CA VAL A 125 -3.92 7.58 -11.30
C VAL A 125 -3.35 6.33 -10.63
N GLY A 126 -2.09 6.38 -10.20
CA GLY A 126 -1.46 5.29 -9.45
C GLY A 126 -2.12 5.04 -8.10
N ALA A 127 -2.44 6.11 -7.35
CA ALA A 127 -3.16 5.98 -6.07
C ALA A 127 -4.54 5.34 -6.24
N LEU A 128 -5.29 5.69 -7.30
CA LEU A 128 -6.57 5.06 -7.62
C LEU A 128 -6.41 3.60 -7.99
N ALA A 129 -5.43 3.26 -8.83
CA ALA A 129 -5.18 1.88 -9.24
C ALA A 129 -4.79 1.00 -8.04
N LEU A 130 -3.88 1.48 -7.17
CA LEU A 130 -3.50 0.79 -5.94
C LEU A 130 -4.69 0.65 -4.99
N GLY A 131 -5.54 1.68 -4.86
CA GLY A 131 -6.73 1.63 -4.01
C GLY A 131 -7.79 0.64 -4.51
N ILE A 132 -8.01 0.56 -5.82
CA ILE A 132 -8.90 -0.43 -6.43
C ILE A 132 -8.33 -1.85 -6.22
N ASN A 133 -7.01 -2.03 -6.38
CA ASN A 133 -6.35 -3.30 -6.12
C ASN A 133 -6.49 -3.69 -4.65
N SER A 134 -6.14 -2.80 -3.73
CA SER A 134 -6.25 -3.02 -2.29
C SER A 134 -7.68 -3.33 -1.85
N GLY A 135 -8.70 -2.73 -2.47
CA GLY A 135 -10.12 -3.02 -2.17
C GLY A 135 -10.49 -4.49 -2.31
N ALA A 136 -9.91 -5.19 -3.30
CA ALA A 136 -10.12 -6.62 -3.47
C ALA A 136 -9.48 -7.44 -2.32
N TYR A 137 -8.27 -7.06 -1.87
CA TYR A 137 -7.61 -7.71 -0.73
C TYR A 137 -8.29 -7.38 0.59
N VAL A 138 -8.65 -6.12 0.82
CA VAL A 138 -9.36 -5.66 2.02
C VAL A 138 -10.72 -6.35 2.15
N SER A 139 -11.43 -6.62 1.04
CA SER A 139 -12.69 -7.35 1.09
C SER A 139 -12.54 -8.76 1.68
N GLU A 140 -11.45 -9.45 1.32
CA GLU A 140 -11.14 -10.77 1.87
C GLU A 140 -10.64 -10.68 3.32
N ILE A 141 -9.89 -9.63 3.68
CA ILE A 141 -9.47 -9.37 5.07
C ILE A 141 -10.71 -9.19 5.96
N ILE A 142 -11.68 -8.37 5.53
CA ILE A 142 -12.91 -8.14 6.29
C ILE A 142 -13.74 -9.42 6.39
N ARG A 143 -13.90 -10.15 5.28
CA ARG A 143 -14.62 -11.42 5.27
C ARG A 143 -13.96 -12.44 6.20
N GLY A 144 -12.62 -12.56 6.14
CA GLY A 144 -11.86 -13.45 7.03
C GLY A 144 -12.01 -13.06 8.51
N GLY A 145 -12.00 -11.77 8.83
CA GLY A 145 -12.21 -11.28 10.20
C GLY A 145 -13.61 -11.55 10.73
N LEU A 146 -14.65 -11.45 9.89
CA LEU A 146 -16.01 -11.83 10.27
C LEU A 146 -16.14 -13.35 10.51
N MET A 147 -15.47 -14.16 9.70
CA MET A 147 -15.46 -15.63 9.84
C MET A 147 -14.61 -16.11 11.02
N ALA A 148 -13.68 -15.30 11.51
CA ALA A 148 -12.86 -15.64 12.68
C ALA A 148 -13.62 -15.54 14.02
N VAL A 149 -14.78 -14.85 14.03
CA VAL A 149 -15.63 -14.78 15.22
C VAL A 149 -16.34 -16.11 15.42
N ASP A 150 -16.28 -16.65 16.64
CA ASP A 150 -16.93 -17.92 17.00
C ASP A 150 -18.45 -17.87 16.67
N PRO A 151 -18.97 -18.82 15.87
CA PRO A 151 -20.40 -18.90 15.56
C PRO A 151 -21.30 -18.94 16.79
N GLY A 152 -20.82 -19.52 17.92
CA GLY A 152 -21.51 -19.52 19.19
C GLY A 152 -21.87 -18.16 19.75
N GLN A 153 -21.14 -17.10 19.34
CA GLN A 153 -21.49 -15.72 19.72
C GLN A 153 -22.83 -15.26 19.10
N MET A 154 -23.12 -15.68 17.87
CA MET A 154 -24.42 -15.43 17.23
C MET A 154 -25.53 -16.23 17.93
N GLU A 155 -25.28 -17.49 18.23
CA GLU A 155 -26.25 -18.35 18.92
C GLU A 155 -26.55 -17.85 20.33
N ALA A 156 -25.54 -17.47 21.09
CA ALA A 156 -25.69 -16.91 22.44
C ALA A 156 -26.50 -15.61 22.44
N GLY A 157 -26.17 -14.68 21.53
CA GLY A 157 -26.92 -13.43 21.37
C GLY A 157 -28.39 -13.66 21.07
N ARG A 158 -28.69 -14.60 20.18
CA ARG A 158 -30.09 -14.96 19.85
C ARG A 158 -30.81 -15.68 20.99
N SER A 159 -30.13 -16.48 21.75
CA SER A 159 -30.68 -17.16 22.94
C SER A 159 -31.06 -16.16 24.05
N LEU A 160 -30.36 -15.03 24.12
CA LEU A 160 -30.67 -13.88 24.98
C LEU A 160 -31.82 -12.99 24.43
N GLY A 161 -32.45 -13.37 23.29
CA GLY A 161 -33.57 -12.65 22.71
C GLY A 161 -33.16 -11.50 21.77
N LEU A 162 -31.88 -11.33 21.51
CA LEU A 162 -31.42 -10.31 20.53
C LEU A 162 -31.80 -10.75 19.11
N ASN A 163 -32.23 -9.80 18.29
CA ASN A 163 -32.42 -10.07 16.87
C ASN A 163 -31.08 -10.16 16.15
N TYR A 164 -31.07 -10.71 14.92
CA TYR A 164 -29.85 -10.92 14.12
C TYR A 164 -29.03 -9.62 13.96
N MET A 165 -29.68 -8.51 13.61
CA MET A 165 -29.00 -7.24 13.35
C MET A 165 -28.34 -6.69 14.62
N THR A 166 -29.03 -6.75 15.75
CA THR A 166 -28.50 -6.31 17.05
C THR A 166 -27.30 -7.17 17.46
N THR A 167 -27.39 -8.50 17.34
CA THR A 167 -26.27 -9.41 17.62
C THR A 167 -25.09 -9.11 16.70
N MET A 168 -25.34 -8.91 15.42
CA MET A 168 -24.29 -8.58 14.44
C MET A 168 -23.57 -7.27 14.82
N VAL A 169 -24.31 -6.18 15.06
CA VAL A 169 -23.73 -4.87 15.31
C VAL A 169 -23.07 -4.74 16.67
N VAL A 170 -23.66 -5.35 17.72
CA VAL A 170 -23.20 -5.13 19.09
C VAL A 170 -22.18 -6.19 19.53
N ILE A 171 -22.23 -7.40 18.98
CA ILE A 171 -21.38 -8.52 19.40
C ILE A 171 -20.36 -8.91 18.33
N ILE A 172 -20.82 -9.21 17.11
CA ILE A 172 -19.97 -9.81 16.07
C ILE A 172 -19.02 -8.78 15.44
N ILE A 173 -19.54 -7.63 14.96
CA ILE A 173 -18.74 -6.62 14.28
C ILE A 173 -17.61 -6.07 15.16
N PRO A 174 -17.80 -5.73 16.45
CA PRO A 174 -16.70 -5.27 17.29
C PRO A 174 -15.57 -6.30 17.44
N GLN A 175 -15.90 -7.58 17.53
CA GLN A 175 -14.92 -8.67 17.59
C GLN A 175 -14.21 -8.83 16.23
N ALA A 176 -14.95 -8.83 15.12
CA ALA A 176 -14.40 -8.90 13.76
C ALA A 176 -13.45 -7.74 13.46
N ILE A 177 -13.77 -6.50 13.88
CA ILE A 177 -12.90 -5.34 13.68
C ILE A 177 -11.54 -5.57 14.36
N ARG A 178 -11.50 -6.14 15.57
CA ARG A 178 -10.24 -6.45 16.25
C ARG A 178 -9.39 -7.45 15.48
N ALA A 179 -10.00 -8.44 14.83
CA ALA A 179 -9.31 -9.40 13.97
C ALA A 179 -8.84 -8.78 12.64
N VAL A 180 -9.60 -7.82 12.10
CA VAL A 180 -9.31 -7.14 10.82
C VAL A 180 -8.19 -6.11 10.95
N LEU A 181 -8.12 -5.36 12.06
CA LEU A 181 -7.19 -4.24 12.22
C LEU A 181 -5.71 -4.60 12.03
N PRO A 182 -5.17 -5.72 12.56
CA PRO A 182 -3.80 -6.14 12.28
C PRO A 182 -3.54 -6.40 10.80
N ALA A 183 -4.49 -7.06 10.12
CA ALA A 183 -4.37 -7.36 8.70
C ALA A 183 -4.42 -6.10 7.83
N LEU A 184 -5.24 -5.10 8.18
CA LEU A 184 -5.23 -3.78 7.52
C LEU A 184 -3.92 -3.04 7.75
N GLY A 185 -3.32 -3.15 8.94
CA GLY A 185 -2.00 -2.60 9.21
C GLY A 185 -0.91 -3.22 8.34
N ASN A 186 -0.98 -4.53 8.11
CA ASN A 186 -0.09 -5.22 7.18
C ASN A 186 -0.34 -4.78 5.73
N GLU A 187 -1.60 -4.62 5.31
CA GLU A 187 -1.95 -4.11 3.98
C GLU A 187 -1.37 -2.72 3.73
N PHE A 188 -1.37 -1.83 4.75
CA PHE A 188 -0.68 -0.55 4.66
C PHE A 188 0.81 -0.71 4.33
N ILE A 189 1.51 -1.65 4.99
CA ILE A 189 2.94 -1.91 4.76
C ILE A 189 3.17 -2.49 3.36
N VAL A 190 2.28 -3.32 2.85
CA VAL A 190 2.34 -3.82 1.47
C VAL A 190 2.17 -2.67 0.48
N LEU A 191 1.11 -1.88 0.61
CA LEU A 191 0.84 -0.72 -0.24
C LEU A 191 2.01 0.28 -0.25
N LEU A 192 2.64 0.52 0.91
CA LEU A 192 3.78 1.42 1.02
C LEU A 192 4.93 1.01 0.09
N LYS A 193 5.19 -0.28 -0.07
CA LYS A 193 6.20 -0.79 -1.02
C LYS A 193 5.70 -0.75 -2.46
N ASP A 194 4.43 -1.07 -2.67
CA ASP A 194 3.81 -1.14 -3.98
C ASP A 194 3.65 0.23 -4.64
N THR A 195 3.72 1.33 -3.85
CA THR A 195 3.79 2.68 -4.43
C THR A 195 4.96 2.86 -5.39
N SER A 196 6.06 2.12 -5.22
CA SER A 196 7.21 2.16 -6.14
C SER A 196 6.83 1.80 -7.59
N LEU A 197 5.80 0.98 -7.79
CA LEU A 197 5.30 0.59 -9.10
C LEU A 197 4.74 1.77 -9.90
N ILE A 198 4.20 2.80 -9.22
CA ILE A 198 3.63 3.96 -9.92
C ILE A 198 4.68 4.79 -10.68
N THR A 199 5.97 4.62 -10.36
CA THR A 199 7.08 5.22 -11.09
C THR A 199 7.10 4.80 -12.55
N VAL A 200 6.67 3.58 -12.87
CA VAL A 200 6.61 3.05 -14.24
C VAL A 200 5.67 3.84 -15.14
N ILE A 201 4.60 4.38 -14.58
CA ILE A 201 3.66 5.27 -15.29
C ILE A 201 3.99 6.76 -15.14
N GLY A 202 5.15 7.10 -14.53
CA GLY A 202 5.58 8.48 -14.29
C GLY A 202 5.02 9.12 -13.01
N GLY A 203 4.48 8.33 -12.09
CA GLY A 203 4.04 8.79 -10.77
C GLY A 203 5.23 9.24 -9.91
N LYS A 204 5.10 10.42 -9.29
CA LYS A 204 6.19 11.07 -8.55
C LYS A 204 6.19 10.61 -7.09
N GLU A 205 6.95 9.57 -6.80
CA GLU A 205 7.15 9.02 -5.45
C GLU A 205 8.66 8.85 -5.16
N LEU A 206 9.03 8.07 -4.14
CA LEU A 206 10.42 7.94 -3.68
C LEU A 206 11.36 7.36 -4.75
N LEU A 207 10.98 6.29 -5.46
CA LEU A 207 11.79 5.70 -6.52
C LEU A 207 11.92 6.63 -7.73
N TYR A 208 10.87 7.37 -8.07
CA TYR A 208 10.90 8.39 -9.12
C TYR A 208 11.95 9.48 -8.83
N ALA A 209 12.06 9.91 -7.56
CA ALA A 209 13.08 10.88 -7.15
C ALA A 209 14.50 10.34 -7.41
N ALA A 210 14.76 9.09 -7.07
CA ALA A 210 16.04 8.43 -7.35
C ALA A 210 16.31 8.32 -8.87
N GLN A 211 15.34 7.91 -9.67
CA GLN A 211 15.47 7.83 -11.13
C GLN A 211 15.82 9.20 -11.74
N GLY A 212 15.23 10.28 -11.23
CA GLY A 212 15.57 11.63 -11.64
C GLY A 212 17.01 12.02 -11.31
N ILE A 213 17.60 11.48 -10.25
CA ILE A 213 19.01 11.65 -9.90
C ILE A 213 19.89 10.77 -10.79
N MET A 214 19.53 9.50 -10.97
CA MET A 214 20.24 8.57 -11.85
C MET A 214 20.37 9.11 -13.28
N ASN A 215 19.29 9.63 -13.85
CA ASN A 215 19.27 10.18 -15.20
C ASN A 215 20.18 11.42 -15.37
N ARG A 216 20.49 12.13 -14.27
CA ARG A 216 21.37 13.31 -14.27
C ARG A 216 22.81 13.00 -13.93
N THR A 217 23.07 11.88 -13.25
CA THR A 217 24.41 11.53 -12.76
C THR A 217 25.02 10.37 -13.51
N TYR A 218 24.19 9.61 -14.22
CA TYR A 218 24.56 8.32 -14.84
C TYR A 218 25.10 7.31 -13.81
N GLU A 219 24.70 7.48 -12.52
CA GLU A 219 25.08 6.65 -11.40
C GLU A 219 23.82 6.04 -10.77
N ALA A 220 23.72 4.71 -10.77
CA ALA A 220 22.54 4.01 -10.31
C ALA A 220 22.68 3.47 -8.88
N MET A 221 23.87 3.05 -8.48
CA MET A 221 24.09 2.29 -7.24
C MET A 221 23.68 3.10 -6.00
N PHE A 222 24.21 4.31 -5.83
CA PHE A 222 23.94 5.11 -4.63
C PHE A 222 22.48 5.59 -4.53
N PRO A 223 21.83 6.11 -5.60
CA PRO A 223 20.41 6.45 -5.54
C PRO A 223 19.52 5.26 -5.21
N LEU A 224 19.75 4.08 -5.81
CA LEU A 224 18.94 2.89 -5.56
C LEU A 224 19.16 2.32 -4.15
N LEU A 225 20.41 2.26 -3.69
CA LEU A 225 20.71 1.86 -2.30
C LEU A 225 20.07 2.84 -1.30
N GLY A 226 20.11 4.14 -1.59
CA GLY A 226 19.45 5.15 -0.76
C GLY A 226 17.95 4.92 -0.65
N VAL A 227 17.27 4.68 -1.78
CA VAL A 227 15.85 4.32 -1.79
C VAL A 227 15.57 3.03 -1.03
N ALA A 228 16.37 1.99 -1.26
CA ALA A 228 16.20 0.71 -0.57
C ALA A 228 16.33 0.87 0.95
N LEU A 229 17.31 1.64 1.42
CA LEU A 229 17.48 1.95 2.85
C LEU A 229 16.32 2.77 3.40
N ILE A 230 15.83 3.77 2.68
CA ILE A 230 14.70 4.58 3.13
C ILE A 230 13.44 3.70 3.24
N TYR A 231 13.13 2.87 2.23
CA TYR A 231 12.01 1.92 2.32
C TYR A 231 12.18 0.95 3.47
N LEU A 232 13.38 0.41 3.68
CA LEU A 232 13.65 -0.49 4.81
C LEU A 232 13.37 0.18 6.15
N VAL A 233 13.84 1.41 6.34
CA VAL A 233 13.59 2.19 7.57
C VAL A 233 12.09 2.45 7.76
N LEU A 234 11.38 2.85 6.72
CA LEU A 234 9.93 3.08 6.76
C LEU A 234 9.18 1.79 7.12
N VAL A 235 9.48 0.68 6.44
CA VAL A 235 8.85 -0.63 6.71
C VAL A 235 9.13 -1.07 8.15
N MET A 236 10.37 -0.99 8.62
CA MET A 236 10.73 -1.34 10.00
C MET A 236 10.00 -0.46 11.03
N LEU A 237 9.87 0.83 10.75
CA LEU A 237 9.13 1.77 11.62
C LEU A 237 7.67 1.36 11.72
N PHE A 238 6.98 1.20 10.58
CA PHE A 238 5.56 0.85 10.57
C PHE A 238 5.30 -0.55 11.12
N THR A 239 6.16 -1.53 10.86
CA THR A 239 6.06 -2.88 11.45
C THR A 239 6.16 -2.82 12.97
N ARG A 240 7.09 -2.03 13.53
CA ARG A 240 7.19 -1.87 14.99
C ARG A 240 5.96 -1.16 15.59
N LEU A 241 5.43 -0.15 14.90
CA LEU A 241 4.22 0.55 15.33
C LEU A 241 3.02 -0.40 15.31
N LEU A 242 2.90 -1.22 14.26
CA LEU A 242 1.84 -2.23 14.12
C LEU A 242 1.95 -3.27 15.26
N ALA A 243 3.12 -3.85 15.50
CA ALA A 243 3.33 -4.81 16.58
C ALA A 243 3.00 -4.25 17.97
N LYS A 244 3.29 -2.95 18.21
CA LYS A 244 2.89 -2.28 19.46
C LYS A 244 1.37 -2.11 19.57
N PHE A 245 0.71 -1.83 18.46
CA PHE A 245 -0.74 -1.72 18.39
C PHE A 245 -1.42 -3.06 18.63
N GLU A 246 -0.96 -4.14 17.99
CA GLU A 246 -1.44 -5.52 18.18
C GLU A 246 -1.35 -5.97 19.64
N ARG A 247 -0.21 -5.71 20.30
CA ARG A 247 -0.05 -6.01 21.73
C ARG A 247 -1.06 -5.30 22.62
N ARG A 248 -1.44 -4.07 22.29
CA ARG A 248 -2.46 -3.33 23.04
C ARG A 248 -3.86 -3.90 22.82
N LEU A 249 -4.19 -4.33 21.60
CA LEU A 249 -5.45 -4.99 21.28
C LEU A 249 -5.58 -6.31 22.07
N ALA A 250 -4.54 -7.14 22.07
CA ALA A 250 -4.53 -8.41 22.79
C ALA A 250 -4.63 -8.26 24.33
N GLN A 251 -4.20 -7.13 24.91
CA GLN A 251 -4.37 -6.86 26.34
C GLN A 251 -5.79 -6.43 26.72
N SER A 252 -6.56 -5.90 25.79
CA SER A 252 -7.96 -5.50 26.01
C SER A 252 -8.94 -6.69 26.00
N ASP A 253 -8.46 -7.88 25.64
CA ASP A 253 -9.28 -9.11 25.62
C ASP A 253 -9.12 -9.97 26.90
N ARG A 254 -8.31 -9.49 27.87
CA ARG A 254 -8.15 -10.05 29.21
C ARG A 254 -8.90 -9.21 30.23
#